data_8c6029d5ac1afb3c2b7d271b1698a7b6
#
_entry.id   8c6029d5ac1afb3c2b7d271b1698a7b6
#
_cell.length_a   1.000
_cell.length_b   1.000
_cell.length_c   1.000
_cell.angle_alpha   90.00
_cell.angle_beta   90.00
_cell.angle_gamma   90.00
#
_symmetry.space_group_name_H-M   'P 1'
#
loop_
_entity.id
_entity.type
_entity.pdbx_description
1 polymer ?
#
loop_
_entity_poly.entity_id
_entity_poly.type
_entity_poly.pdbx_seq_one_letter_code
_entity_poly.pdbx_strand_id
1 'polypeptide(L)'
;MKIVVLDGYGLNPGDLSWKGMEALGELVVYDRTSPSEVMERSANAEVLITNKTVITAEHMAALPQLKYIGVLATGYNVVDIDEARHRGIVVTNIPAYSTASVAQMVFAHVLNITQRVGYYANENAKGRWTNSIDFCYWDTNLIELEGKKMGIVGLGNIGQATARIAQAFGMEILVFTSKEQSALPEGMKKVTLDELFAQSDVVSLHCPLTPDTKEMVNAARLRTMKPSAIFINTGRGPLVNEQDLADALNEGRIAAAGLDVLSVEPSVFGNPLFNARNCFITPHIAWATKEARTRLMDIAVNNLKSYQEGNVINNVAR
;
A
#
# COMPACT_ATOMS: atom_id res chain seq x y z
N MET A 1 25.31 15.52 -15.63
CA MET A 1 24.53 15.52 -14.38
C MET A 1 24.72 14.16 -13.72
N LYS A 2 25.15 14.17 -12.45
CA LYS A 2 25.36 12.94 -11.66
C LYS A 2 24.06 12.56 -10.96
N ILE A 3 23.54 11.35 -11.24
CA ILE A 3 22.31 10.77 -10.69
C ILE A 3 22.70 9.64 -9.76
N VAL A 4 22.25 9.67 -8.51
CA VAL A 4 22.51 8.62 -7.53
C VAL A 4 21.19 8.05 -7.03
N VAL A 5 21.00 6.74 -7.22
CA VAL A 5 19.89 5.97 -6.63
C VAL A 5 20.40 5.34 -5.35
N LEU A 6 19.79 5.68 -4.21
CA LEU A 6 20.25 5.27 -2.90
C LEU A 6 19.77 3.87 -2.48
N ASP A 7 18.62 3.43 -2.98
CA ASP A 7 17.96 2.20 -2.56
C ASP A 7 17.13 1.56 -3.68
N GLY A 8 17.80 1.28 -4.81
CA GLY A 8 17.19 0.82 -6.04
C GLY A 8 16.59 -0.59 -5.99
N TYR A 9 17.03 -1.45 -5.08
CA TYR A 9 16.61 -2.86 -5.03
C TYR A 9 15.11 -3.06 -4.89
N GLY A 10 14.45 -2.25 -4.07
CA GLY A 10 13.00 -2.36 -3.87
C GLY A 10 12.20 -2.14 -5.16
N LEU A 11 12.65 -1.23 -6.03
CA LEU A 11 12.06 -1.01 -7.35
C LEU A 11 12.50 -2.06 -8.37
N ASN A 12 13.79 -2.34 -8.40
CA ASN A 12 14.42 -3.19 -9.43
C ASN A 12 15.38 -4.20 -8.80
N PRO A 13 14.88 -5.37 -8.40
CA PRO A 13 15.74 -6.46 -7.90
C PRO A 13 16.51 -7.18 -9.01
N GLY A 14 16.55 -6.66 -10.23
CA GLY A 14 17.26 -7.20 -11.40
C GLY A 14 16.37 -7.59 -12.58
N ASP A 15 15.05 -7.33 -12.48
CA ASP A 15 14.07 -7.69 -13.52
C ASP A 15 13.52 -6.49 -14.32
N LEU A 16 14.03 -5.28 -14.05
CA LEU A 16 13.75 -4.05 -14.81
C LEU A 16 15.06 -3.44 -15.34
N SER A 17 14.96 -2.41 -16.19
CA SER A 17 16.11 -1.73 -16.78
C SER A 17 16.26 -0.29 -16.29
N TRP A 18 17.47 0.11 -15.94
CA TRP A 18 17.84 1.48 -15.62
C TRP A 18 18.20 2.34 -16.85
N LYS A 19 18.18 1.77 -18.08
CA LYS A 19 18.59 2.47 -19.32
C LYS A 19 17.89 3.82 -19.54
N GLY A 20 16.60 3.93 -19.16
CA GLY A 20 15.88 5.20 -19.25
C GLY A 20 16.48 6.28 -18.37
N MET A 21 16.96 5.93 -17.17
CA MET A 21 17.60 6.84 -16.24
C MET A 21 19.07 7.12 -16.66
N GLU A 22 19.81 6.12 -17.15
CA GLU A 22 21.17 6.23 -17.70
C GLU A 22 21.24 7.22 -18.86
N ALA A 23 20.19 7.27 -19.69
CA ALA A 23 20.12 8.21 -20.81
C ALA A 23 20.02 9.69 -20.39
N LEU A 24 19.69 9.96 -19.11
CA LEU A 24 19.53 11.31 -18.57
C LEU A 24 20.77 11.85 -17.85
N GLY A 25 21.78 11.01 -17.58
CA GLY A 25 23.02 11.44 -16.92
C GLY A 25 23.90 10.27 -16.49
N GLU A 26 24.98 10.61 -15.80
CA GLU A 26 25.87 9.62 -15.17
C GLU A 26 25.13 8.96 -13.98
N LEU A 27 24.72 7.71 -14.14
CA LEU A 27 23.93 6.97 -13.16
C LEU A 27 24.79 6.08 -12.27
N VAL A 28 24.60 6.20 -10.96
CA VAL A 28 25.12 5.27 -9.94
C VAL A 28 23.92 4.72 -9.15
N VAL A 29 23.82 3.39 -9.09
CA VAL A 29 22.72 2.71 -8.36
C VAL A 29 23.28 1.90 -7.22
N TYR A 30 22.80 2.19 -6.01
CA TYR A 30 23.01 1.36 -4.84
C TYR A 30 21.74 0.57 -4.54
N ASP A 31 21.88 -0.70 -4.23
CA ASP A 31 20.75 -1.56 -3.86
C ASP A 31 20.08 -1.10 -2.56
N ARG A 32 20.90 -0.77 -1.57
CA ARG A 32 20.49 -0.29 -0.24
C ARG A 32 21.52 0.69 0.28
N THR A 33 21.09 1.68 1.03
CA THR A 33 21.99 2.68 1.67
C THR A 33 21.59 2.81 3.14
N SER A 34 22.51 2.51 4.03
CA SER A 34 22.34 2.76 5.47
C SER A 34 22.38 4.26 5.77
N PRO A 35 21.81 4.71 6.90
CA PRO A 35 21.85 6.14 7.28
C PRO A 35 23.27 6.73 7.33
N SER A 36 24.27 5.94 7.76
CA SER A 36 25.67 6.38 7.83
C SER A 36 26.36 6.53 6.48
N GLU A 37 25.85 5.87 5.43
CA GLU A 37 26.42 5.90 4.07
C GLU A 37 25.80 6.98 3.18
N VAL A 38 24.70 7.62 3.61
CA VAL A 38 23.96 8.59 2.77
C VAL A 38 24.88 9.68 2.25
N MET A 39 25.68 10.29 3.13
CA MET A 39 26.55 11.42 2.76
C MET A 39 27.66 11.01 1.78
N GLU A 40 28.33 9.90 2.03
CA GLU A 40 29.40 9.39 1.18
C GLU A 40 28.86 9.08 -0.24
N ARG A 41 27.74 8.36 -0.31
CA ARG A 41 27.14 7.94 -1.59
C ARG A 41 26.51 9.08 -2.37
N SER A 42 26.03 10.11 -1.67
CA SER A 42 25.43 11.31 -2.27
C SER A 42 26.47 12.35 -2.68
N ALA A 43 27.75 12.17 -2.37
CA ALA A 43 28.80 13.14 -2.67
C ALA A 43 28.80 13.51 -4.16
N ASN A 44 28.75 14.83 -4.43
CA ASN A 44 28.70 15.42 -5.78
C ASN A 44 27.47 15.02 -6.62
N ALA A 45 26.40 14.48 -6.02
CA ALA A 45 25.14 14.22 -6.72
C ALA A 45 24.39 15.54 -6.98
N GLU A 46 23.95 15.73 -8.21
CA GLU A 46 23.00 16.77 -8.57
C GLU A 46 21.55 16.28 -8.45
N VAL A 47 21.37 14.96 -8.57
CA VAL A 47 20.09 14.26 -8.48
C VAL A 47 20.21 13.09 -7.53
N LEU A 48 19.32 13.04 -6.53
CA LEU A 48 19.12 11.89 -5.68
C LEU A 48 17.80 11.21 -6.02
N ILE A 49 17.82 9.90 -6.07
CA ILE A 49 16.63 9.07 -6.24
C ILE A 49 16.55 8.14 -5.02
N THR A 50 15.41 8.13 -4.32
CA THR A 50 15.22 7.32 -3.12
C THR A 50 13.82 6.72 -3.05
N ASN A 51 13.69 5.55 -2.42
CA ASN A 51 12.41 4.96 -2.07
C ASN A 51 12.12 5.12 -0.57
N LYS A 52 13.05 4.68 0.27
CA LYS A 52 12.92 4.63 1.74
C LYS A 52 14.09 5.25 2.49
N THR A 53 15.22 5.51 1.82
CA THR A 53 16.35 6.20 2.43
C THR A 53 15.95 7.64 2.75
N VAL A 54 16.07 8.03 4.03
CA VAL A 54 15.63 9.34 4.52
C VAL A 54 16.63 10.42 4.12
N ILE A 55 16.14 11.51 3.55
CA ILE A 55 16.93 12.72 3.19
C ILE A 55 16.49 13.86 4.11
N THR A 56 17.34 14.19 5.07
CA THR A 56 17.09 15.22 6.07
C THR A 56 17.53 16.60 5.61
N ALA A 57 17.16 17.65 6.36
CA ALA A 57 17.67 19.01 6.19
C ALA A 57 19.20 19.07 6.25
N GLU A 58 19.83 18.32 7.16
CA GLU A 58 21.29 18.25 7.32
C GLU A 58 21.97 17.65 6.08
N HIS A 59 21.38 16.58 5.50
CA HIS A 59 21.87 16.00 4.25
C HIS A 59 21.83 17.03 3.12
N MET A 60 20.69 17.73 2.93
CA MET A 60 20.56 18.76 1.90
C MET A 60 21.51 19.94 2.11
N ALA A 61 21.75 20.33 3.37
CA ALA A 61 22.71 21.40 3.71
C ALA A 61 24.14 21.05 3.31
N ALA A 62 24.53 19.81 3.42
CA ALA A 62 25.88 19.34 3.13
C ALA A 62 26.09 18.94 1.64
N LEU A 63 25.05 19.01 0.81
CA LEU A 63 25.09 18.66 -0.62
C LEU A 63 24.80 19.89 -1.51
N PRO A 64 25.74 20.83 -1.67
CA PRO A 64 25.51 22.11 -2.35
C PRO A 64 25.20 21.99 -3.85
N GLN A 65 25.47 20.84 -4.46
CA GLN A 65 25.18 20.58 -5.87
C GLN A 65 23.80 19.95 -6.10
N LEU A 66 23.12 19.52 -5.02
CA LEU A 66 21.82 18.84 -5.09
C LEU A 66 20.73 19.81 -5.55
N LYS A 67 20.05 19.45 -6.65
CA LYS A 67 18.99 20.26 -7.28
C LYS A 67 17.67 19.53 -7.38
N TYR A 68 17.69 18.19 -7.33
CA TYR A 68 16.52 17.38 -7.55
C TYR A 68 16.54 16.12 -6.68
N ILE A 69 15.38 15.79 -6.09
CA ILE A 69 15.14 14.53 -5.38
C ILE A 69 13.91 13.85 -5.99
N GLY A 70 14.08 12.64 -6.52
CA GLY A 70 12.99 11.79 -7.00
C GLY A 70 12.64 10.73 -5.95
N VAL A 71 11.42 10.75 -5.43
CA VAL A 71 10.93 9.73 -4.50
C VAL A 71 10.22 8.63 -5.28
N LEU A 72 10.72 7.41 -5.22
CA LEU A 72 10.19 6.22 -5.91
C LEU A 72 8.97 5.64 -5.18
N ALA A 73 8.02 6.52 -4.81
CA ALA A 73 6.80 6.18 -4.12
C ALA A 73 5.75 7.29 -4.27
N THR A 74 4.49 6.98 -3.95
CA THR A 74 3.45 8.02 -3.82
C THR A 74 3.65 8.84 -2.54
N GLY A 75 3.96 8.18 -1.39
CA GLY A 75 4.32 8.87 -0.16
C GLY A 75 5.74 9.40 -0.21
N TYR A 76 5.97 10.61 0.29
CA TYR A 76 7.26 11.33 0.21
C TYR A 76 7.77 11.80 1.58
N ASN A 77 7.27 11.25 2.65
CA ASN A 77 7.65 11.57 4.03
C ASN A 77 9.10 11.20 4.38
N VAL A 78 9.84 10.59 3.46
CA VAL A 78 11.28 10.30 3.58
C VAL A 78 12.15 11.51 3.23
N VAL A 79 11.56 12.61 2.75
CA VAL A 79 12.28 13.86 2.41
C VAL A 79 11.72 15.00 3.25
N ASP A 80 12.58 15.82 3.81
CA ASP A 80 12.20 17.09 4.43
C ASP A 80 11.80 18.10 3.35
N ILE A 81 10.49 18.19 3.11
CA ILE A 81 9.93 18.98 2.02
C ILE A 81 10.07 20.49 2.26
N ASP A 82 10.00 20.93 3.52
CA ASP A 82 10.09 22.35 3.83
C ASP A 82 11.51 22.85 3.62
N GLU A 83 12.52 22.07 4.02
CA GLU A 83 13.91 22.39 3.73
C GLU A 83 14.23 22.30 2.23
N ALA A 84 13.71 21.30 1.52
CA ALA A 84 13.88 21.22 0.08
C ALA A 84 13.35 22.47 -0.63
N ARG A 85 12.15 22.93 -0.24
CA ARG A 85 11.54 24.17 -0.75
C ARG A 85 12.39 25.39 -0.45
N HIS A 86 12.87 25.52 0.79
CA HIS A 86 13.73 26.64 1.22
C HIS A 86 15.04 26.72 0.38
N ARG A 87 15.61 25.58 -0.01
CA ARG A 87 16.81 25.48 -0.84
C ARG A 87 16.57 25.52 -2.33
N GLY A 88 15.33 25.57 -2.77
CA GLY A 88 14.99 25.51 -4.20
C GLY A 88 15.24 24.12 -4.84
N ILE A 89 15.31 23.07 -4.03
CA ILE A 89 15.46 21.69 -4.50
C ILE A 89 14.09 21.18 -4.93
N VAL A 90 13.99 20.72 -6.19
CA VAL A 90 12.76 20.11 -6.70
C VAL A 90 12.60 18.71 -6.12
N VAL A 91 11.44 18.41 -5.54
CA VAL A 91 11.12 17.05 -5.06
C VAL A 91 9.92 16.52 -5.82
N THR A 92 10.08 15.37 -6.48
CA THR A 92 8.97 14.73 -7.19
C THR A 92 8.62 13.38 -6.57
N ASN A 93 7.35 13.01 -6.67
CA ASN A 93 6.86 11.70 -6.27
C ASN A 93 6.23 10.94 -7.48
N ILE A 94 5.75 9.73 -7.23
CA ILE A 94 5.12 8.90 -8.26
C ILE A 94 3.63 8.70 -7.92
N PRO A 95 2.72 9.47 -8.52
CA PRO A 95 1.29 9.29 -8.27
C PRO A 95 0.71 8.10 -9.04
N ALA A 96 -0.28 7.42 -8.45
CA ALA A 96 -1.22 6.49 -9.09
C ALA A 96 -0.63 5.27 -9.85
N TYR A 97 0.65 4.95 -9.70
CA TYR A 97 1.33 3.86 -10.44
C TYR A 97 0.83 2.46 -10.07
N SER A 98 0.41 2.27 -8.83
CA SER A 98 0.07 0.95 -8.25
C SER A 98 -1.44 0.71 -8.08
N THR A 99 -2.30 1.58 -8.61
CA THR A 99 -3.76 1.51 -8.38
C THR A 99 -4.34 0.12 -8.63
N ALA A 100 -4.08 -0.48 -9.78
CA ALA A 100 -4.60 -1.80 -10.14
C ALA A 100 -3.98 -2.90 -9.27
N SER A 101 -2.67 -2.82 -9.00
CA SER A 101 -1.94 -3.77 -8.18
C SER A 101 -2.48 -3.83 -6.76
N VAL A 102 -2.71 -2.67 -6.13
CA VAL A 102 -3.24 -2.60 -4.76
C VAL A 102 -4.69 -3.11 -4.71
N ALA A 103 -5.54 -2.75 -5.68
CA ALA A 103 -6.90 -3.27 -5.75
C ALA A 103 -6.91 -4.80 -5.94
N GLN A 104 -5.99 -5.35 -6.73
CA GLN A 104 -5.80 -6.79 -6.88
C GLN A 104 -5.38 -7.45 -5.55
N MET A 105 -4.46 -6.85 -4.78
CA MET A 105 -4.05 -7.37 -3.46
C MET A 105 -5.21 -7.38 -2.46
N VAL A 106 -6.08 -6.37 -2.46
CA VAL A 106 -7.31 -6.40 -1.64
C VAL A 106 -8.11 -7.67 -1.92
N PHE A 107 -8.34 -7.98 -3.20
CA PHE A 107 -9.09 -9.19 -3.56
C PHE A 107 -8.30 -10.48 -3.39
N ALA A 108 -6.98 -10.46 -3.49
CA ALA A 108 -6.14 -11.59 -3.12
C ALA A 108 -6.34 -11.98 -1.64
N HIS A 109 -6.37 -10.99 -0.73
CA HIS A 109 -6.70 -11.23 0.68
C HIS A 109 -8.14 -11.71 0.87
N VAL A 110 -9.12 -11.02 0.25
CA VAL A 110 -10.54 -11.41 0.36
C VAL A 110 -10.73 -12.85 -0.12
N LEU A 111 -10.21 -13.21 -1.28
CA LEU A 111 -10.34 -14.56 -1.85
C LEU A 111 -9.53 -15.60 -1.07
N ASN A 112 -8.36 -15.25 -0.54
CA ASN A 112 -7.63 -16.15 0.36
C ASN A 112 -8.43 -16.47 1.63
N ILE A 113 -9.11 -15.48 2.20
CA ILE A 113 -9.93 -15.65 3.41
C ILE A 113 -11.20 -16.46 3.10
N THR A 114 -11.88 -16.16 2.00
CA THR A 114 -13.18 -16.75 1.66
C THR A 114 -13.09 -18.14 1.08
N GLN A 115 -12.02 -18.46 0.32
CA GLN A 115 -11.87 -19.72 -0.44
C GLN A 115 -10.68 -20.57 0.04
N ARG A 116 -9.68 -20.01 0.72
CA ARG A 116 -8.52 -20.70 1.31
C ARG A 116 -7.78 -21.63 0.33
N VAL A 117 -7.66 -21.25 -0.92
CA VAL A 117 -7.08 -22.07 -2.00
C VAL A 117 -5.68 -22.60 -1.63
N GLY A 118 -4.80 -21.76 -1.09
CA GLY A 118 -3.45 -22.17 -0.67
C GLY A 118 -3.46 -23.22 0.45
N TYR A 119 -4.39 -23.10 1.41
CA TYR A 119 -4.57 -24.08 2.47
C TYR A 119 -4.97 -25.45 1.90
N TYR A 120 -6.02 -25.52 1.08
CA TYR A 120 -6.49 -26.77 0.48
C TYR A 120 -5.44 -27.39 -0.46
N ALA A 121 -4.71 -26.57 -1.22
CA ALA A 121 -3.61 -27.05 -2.06
C ALA A 121 -2.51 -27.75 -1.23
N ASN A 122 -2.12 -27.14 -0.09
CA ASN A 122 -1.14 -27.73 0.82
C ASN A 122 -1.64 -29.02 1.47
N GLU A 123 -2.90 -29.08 1.91
CA GLU A 123 -3.47 -30.29 2.49
C GLU A 123 -3.58 -31.43 1.45
N ASN A 124 -3.94 -31.10 0.22
CA ASN A 124 -3.99 -32.06 -0.87
C ASN A 124 -2.59 -32.62 -1.23
N ALA A 125 -1.56 -31.77 -1.22
CA ALA A 125 -0.18 -32.20 -1.41
C ALA A 125 0.31 -33.20 -0.33
N LYS A 126 -0.29 -33.13 0.88
CA LYS A 126 -0.06 -34.13 1.96
C LYS A 126 -0.90 -35.41 1.81
N GLY A 127 -1.66 -35.53 0.73
CA GLY A 127 -2.48 -36.72 0.44
C GLY A 127 -3.86 -36.74 1.10
N ARG A 128 -4.32 -35.63 1.69
CA ARG A 128 -5.59 -35.59 2.42
C ARG A 128 -6.79 -35.93 1.54
N TRP A 129 -6.86 -35.38 0.34
CA TRP A 129 -7.96 -35.68 -0.58
C TRP A 129 -7.92 -37.12 -1.10
N THR A 130 -6.71 -37.64 -1.40
CA THR A 130 -6.54 -39.02 -1.83
C THR A 130 -7.03 -40.04 -0.79
N ASN A 131 -6.94 -39.68 0.49
CA ASN A 131 -7.38 -40.53 1.62
C ASN A 131 -8.78 -40.14 2.15
N SER A 132 -9.50 -39.23 1.47
CA SER A 132 -10.85 -38.84 1.85
C SER A 132 -11.86 -39.94 1.52
N ILE A 133 -12.84 -40.15 2.41
CA ILE A 133 -13.97 -41.05 2.20
C ILE A 133 -14.93 -40.46 1.17
N ASP A 134 -15.09 -39.10 1.20
CA ASP A 134 -15.98 -38.38 0.34
C ASP A 134 -15.23 -37.81 -0.87
N PHE A 135 -15.96 -37.51 -1.96
CA PHE A 135 -15.41 -36.91 -3.18
C PHE A 135 -14.87 -35.49 -2.96
N CYS A 136 -15.23 -34.84 -1.86
CA CYS A 136 -14.80 -33.49 -1.47
C CYS A 136 -14.67 -33.40 0.06
N TYR A 137 -13.99 -32.33 0.53
CA TYR A 137 -13.95 -31.98 1.94
C TYR A 137 -13.76 -30.47 2.14
N TRP A 138 -14.20 -29.93 3.25
CA TRP A 138 -13.94 -28.55 3.68
C TRP A 138 -13.84 -28.48 5.21
N ASP A 139 -12.97 -27.58 5.70
CA ASP A 139 -12.70 -27.41 7.14
C ASP A 139 -13.31 -26.14 7.70
N THR A 140 -13.71 -25.23 6.81
CA THR A 140 -14.25 -23.92 7.18
C THR A 140 -15.42 -23.59 6.27
N ASN A 141 -16.32 -22.73 6.75
CA ASN A 141 -17.36 -22.21 5.90
C ASN A 141 -16.75 -21.42 4.75
N LEU A 142 -16.91 -21.89 3.52
CA LEU A 142 -16.57 -21.14 2.32
C LEU A 142 -17.62 -20.04 2.12
N ILE A 143 -17.17 -18.88 1.64
CA ILE A 143 -18.01 -17.68 1.57
C ILE A 143 -18.14 -17.25 0.12
N GLU A 144 -19.35 -17.05 -0.34
CA GLU A 144 -19.70 -16.42 -1.61
C GLU A 144 -19.83 -14.91 -1.44
N LEU A 145 -19.35 -14.12 -2.41
CA LEU A 145 -19.34 -12.66 -2.32
C LEU A 145 -20.58 -11.98 -2.88
N GLU A 146 -21.35 -12.67 -3.76
CA GLU A 146 -22.58 -12.12 -4.36
C GLU A 146 -23.57 -11.69 -3.27
N GLY A 147 -24.16 -10.51 -3.43
CA GLY A 147 -25.09 -9.90 -2.48
C GLY A 147 -24.50 -9.42 -1.16
N LYS A 148 -23.18 -9.60 -0.91
CA LYS A 148 -22.52 -9.07 0.28
C LYS A 148 -22.14 -7.60 0.11
N LYS A 149 -21.95 -6.90 1.23
CA LYS A 149 -21.64 -5.47 1.27
C LYS A 149 -20.14 -5.25 1.43
N MET A 150 -19.57 -4.52 0.46
CA MET A 150 -18.18 -4.02 0.51
C MET A 150 -18.17 -2.58 0.99
N GLY A 151 -17.62 -2.33 2.17
CA GLY A 151 -17.38 -1.00 2.72
C GLY A 151 -16.03 -0.44 2.26
N ILE A 152 -16.06 0.67 1.54
CA ILE A 152 -14.87 1.36 1.02
C ILE A 152 -14.66 2.64 1.82
N VAL A 153 -13.59 2.70 2.63
CA VAL A 153 -13.20 3.91 3.37
C VAL A 153 -12.19 4.69 2.53
N GLY A 154 -12.66 5.76 1.88
CA GLY A 154 -11.87 6.57 0.94
C GLY A 154 -12.05 6.16 -0.53
N LEU A 155 -12.66 7.05 -1.34
CA LEU A 155 -12.96 6.81 -2.76
C LEU A 155 -11.98 7.56 -3.68
N GLY A 156 -10.67 7.39 -3.44
CA GLY A 156 -9.61 7.77 -4.38
C GLY A 156 -9.45 6.76 -5.52
N ASN A 157 -8.34 6.81 -6.26
CA ASN A 157 -8.09 5.91 -7.40
C ASN A 157 -8.16 4.43 -7.01
N ILE A 158 -7.54 4.05 -5.89
CA ILE A 158 -7.51 2.67 -5.39
C ILE A 158 -8.90 2.24 -4.93
N GLY A 159 -9.58 3.06 -4.10
CA GLY A 159 -10.94 2.76 -3.63
C GLY A 159 -11.93 2.55 -4.78
N GLN A 160 -11.86 3.38 -5.83
CA GLN A 160 -12.69 3.21 -7.04
C GLN A 160 -12.35 1.92 -7.80
N ALA A 161 -11.05 1.60 -7.93
CA ALA A 161 -10.63 0.35 -8.59
C ALA A 161 -11.10 -0.87 -7.79
N THR A 162 -10.99 -0.85 -6.46
CA THR A 162 -11.48 -1.89 -5.57
C THR A 162 -13.01 -2.05 -5.67
N ALA A 163 -13.74 -0.93 -5.66
CA ALA A 163 -15.18 -0.95 -5.80
C ALA A 163 -15.65 -1.60 -7.13
N ARG A 164 -14.99 -1.28 -8.25
CA ARG A 164 -15.32 -1.92 -9.55
C ARG A 164 -15.12 -3.43 -9.55
N ILE A 165 -14.07 -3.93 -8.88
CA ILE A 165 -13.85 -5.37 -8.77
C ILE A 165 -14.92 -5.99 -7.86
N ALA A 166 -15.28 -5.33 -6.75
CA ALA A 166 -16.36 -5.79 -5.87
C ALA A 166 -17.70 -5.87 -6.59
N GLN A 167 -18.03 -4.88 -7.41
CA GLN A 167 -19.24 -4.89 -8.24
C GLN A 167 -19.24 -6.07 -9.23
N ALA A 168 -18.08 -6.42 -9.81
CA ALA A 168 -17.96 -7.58 -10.70
C ALA A 168 -18.19 -8.93 -9.98
N PHE A 169 -18.00 -8.97 -8.65
CA PHE A 169 -18.38 -10.10 -7.79
C PHE A 169 -19.84 -10.03 -7.30
N GLY A 170 -20.65 -9.10 -7.80
CA GLY A 170 -22.05 -8.95 -7.37
C GLY A 170 -22.22 -8.31 -5.99
N MET A 171 -21.18 -7.66 -5.44
CA MET A 171 -21.25 -7.02 -4.13
C MET A 171 -21.95 -5.65 -4.20
N GLU A 172 -22.70 -5.30 -3.13
CA GLU A 172 -23.19 -3.93 -2.89
C GLU A 172 -22.07 -3.05 -2.32
N ILE A 173 -21.95 -1.81 -2.81
CA ILE A 173 -20.86 -0.91 -2.41
C ILE A 173 -21.35 0.19 -1.48
N LEU A 174 -20.84 0.19 -0.25
CA LEU A 174 -20.98 1.27 0.73
C LEU A 174 -19.69 2.10 0.75
N VAL A 175 -19.82 3.42 0.72
CA VAL A 175 -18.65 4.31 0.62
C VAL A 175 -18.68 5.38 1.71
N PHE A 176 -17.58 5.53 2.44
CA PHE A 176 -17.30 6.71 3.24
C PHE A 176 -16.27 7.58 2.50
N THR A 177 -16.68 8.79 2.14
CA THR A 177 -15.89 9.74 1.33
C THR A 177 -16.35 11.18 1.55
N SER A 178 -15.45 12.14 1.31
CA SER A 178 -15.80 13.57 1.28
C SER A 178 -16.61 13.99 0.05
N LYS A 179 -16.67 13.13 -1.00
CA LYS A 179 -17.46 13.41 -2.20
C LYS A 179 -18.96 13.38 -1.90
N GLU A 180 -19.74 14.18 -2.63
CA GLU A 180 -21.20 14.12 -2.55
C GLU A 180 -21.77 12.88 -3.22
N GLN A 181 -22.96 12.42 -2.78
CA GLN A 181 -23.61 11.23 -3.35
C GLN A 181 -23.78 11.33 -4.87
N SER A 182 -24.14 12.54 -5.37
CA SER A 182 -24.32 12.80 -6.80
C SER A 182 -23.03 12.69 -7.63
N ALA A 183 -21.87 12.72 -6.99
CA ALA A 183 -20.56 12.57 -7.64
C ALA A 183 -20.01 11.12 -7.54
N LEU A 184 -20.77 10.21 -6.96
CA LEU A 184 -20.38 8.79 -6.88
C LEU A 184 -20.75 8.06 -8.18
N PRO A 185 -19.92 7.11 -8.62
CA PRO A 185 -20.31 6.17 -9.68
C PRO A 185 -21.60 5.43 -9.33
N GLU A 186 -22.32 5.01 -10.38
CA GLU A 186 -23.54 4.24 -10.24
C GLU A 186 -23.32 2.96 -9.41
N GLY A 187 -24.33 2.59 -8.62
CA GLY A 187 -24.27 1.41 -7.75
C GLY A 187 -23.45 1.58 -6.45
N MET A 188 -23.04 2.83 -6.13
CA MET A 188 -22.35 3.14 -4.87
C MET A 188 -23.21 4.00 -3.96
N LYS A 189 -23.31 3.62 -2.68
CA LYS A 189 -24.07 4.34 -1.67
C LYS A 189 -23.14 5.02 -0.66
N LYS A 190 -23.25 6.36 -0.53
CA LYS A 190 -22.59 7.12 0.54
C LYS A 190 -23.26 6.81 1.88
N VAL A 191 -22.43 6.54 2.87
CA VAL A 191 -22.88 6.28 4.25
C VAL A 191 -21.92 6.95 5.23
N THR A 192 -22.33 7.08 6.49
CA THR A 192 -21.42 7.48 7.57
C THR A 192 -20.39 6.39 7.84
N LEU A 193 -19.29 6.73 8.51
CA LEU A 193 -18.26 5.76 8.82
C LEU A 193 -18.78 4.64 9.72
N ASP A 194 -19.61 4.98 10.71
CA ASP A 194 -20.17 4.00 11.64
C ASP A 194 -21.19 3.08 10.96
N GLU A 195 -22.03 3.60 10.07
CA GLU A 195 -22.92 2.78 9.23
C GLU A 195 -22.13 1.84 8.32
N LEU A 196 -21.01 2.30 7.74
CA LEU A 196 -20.15 1.47 6.90
C LEU A 196 -19.62 0.27 7.69
N PHE A 197 -19.03 0.50 8.86
CA PHE A 197 -18.50 -0.58 9.68
C PHE A 197 -19.59 -1.55 10.17
N ALA A 198 -20.75 -1.04 10.57
CA ALA A 198 -21.85 -1.87 11.08
C ALA A 198 -22.53 -2.74 9.97
N GLN A 199 -22.59 -2.24 8.74
CA GLN A 199 -23.37 -2.90 7.67
C GLN A 199 -22.53 -3.76 6.73
N SER A 200 -21.20 -3.55 6.67
CA SER A 200 -20.34 -4.22 5.70
C SER A 200 -20.02 -5.66 6.09
N ASP A 201 -19.90 -6.53 5.08
CA ASP A 201 -19.36 -7.89 5.21
C ASP A 201 -17.84 -7.90 4.97
N VAL A 202 -17.34 -6.95 4.16
CA VAL A 202 -15.92 -6.68 3.96
C VAL A 202 -15.69 -5.18 4.11
N VAL A 203 -14.73 -4.76 4.92
CA VAL A 203 -14.31 -3.36 5.05
C VAL A 203 -12.90 -3.22 4.52
N SER A 204 -12.64 -2.26 3.62
CA SER A 204 -11.31 -1.98 3.07
C SER A 204 -10.95 -0.50 3.19
N LEU A 205 -9.73 -0.24 3.70
CA LEU A 205 -9.22 1.11 3.92
C LEU A 205 -8.43 1.61 2.70
N HIS A 206 -8.79 2.81 2.21
CA HIS A 206 -8.15 3.51 1.09
C HIS A 206 -8.03 5.02 1.35
N CYS A 207 -8.16 5.44 2.62
CA CYS A 207 -7.98 6.81 3.05
C CYS A 207 -6.49 7.10 3.36
N PRO A 208 -6.05 8.37 3.31
CA PRO A 208 -4.73 8.76 3.77
C PRO A 208 -4.62 8.65 5.30
N LEU A 209 -3.38 8.50 5.78
CA LEU A 209 -3.06 8.67 7.20
C LEU A 209 -2.95 10.17 7.50
N THR A 210 -3.78 10.64 8.42
CA THR A 210 -3.79 12.01 8.96
C THR A 210 -3.95 11.93 10.48
N PRO A 211 -3.79 13.03 11.23
CA PRO A 211 -4.11 13.03 12.66
C PRO A 211 -5.52 12.50 12.96
N ASP A 212 -6.52 12.81 12.14
CA ASP A 212 -7.93 12.41 12.33
C ASP A 212 -8.19 10.94 11.97
N THR A 213 -7.36 10.35 11.12
CA THR A 213 -7.52 8.95 10.67
C THR A 213 -6.60 7.98 11.40
N LYS A 214 -5.61 8.48 12.16
CA LYS A 214 -4.75 7.64 12.98
C LYS A 214 -5.59 6.85 13.98
N GLU A 215 -5.37 5.52 14.01
CA GLU A 215 -6.11 4.58 14.88
C GLU A 215 -7.64 4.73 14.79
N MET A 216 -8.14 5.17 13.62
CA MET A 216 -9.57 5.26 13.39
C MET A 216 -10.27 3.89 13.48
N VAL A 217 -9.54 2.80 13.27
CA VAL A 217 -9.97 1.44 13.51
C VAL A 217 -9.43 1.00 14.87
N ASN A 218 -10.30 0.97 15.87
CA ASN A 218 -10.01 0.66 17.25
C ASN A 218 -11.09 -0.28 17.83
N ALA A 219 -10.94 -0.68 19.11
CA ALA A 219 -11.85 -1.61 19.76
C ALA A 219 -13.33 -1.18 19.69
N ALA A 220 -13.62 0.13 19.83
CA ALA A 220 -15.00 0.62 19.77
C ALA A 220 -15.60 0.37 18.38
N ARG A 221 -14.87 0.67 17.31
CA ARG A 221 -15.34 0.49 15.92
C ARG A 221 -15.36 -0.99 15.51
N LEU A 222 -14.39 -1.79 15.91
CA LEU A 222 -14.37 -3.22 15.64
C LEU A 222 -15.56 -3.95 16.29
N ARG A 223 -16.04 -3.47 17.44
CA ARG A 223 -17.24 -4.02 18.08
C ARG A 223 -18.53 -3.79 17.31
N THR A 224 -18.60 -2.79 16.45
CA THR A 224 -19.80 -2.54 15.61
C THR A 224 -19.85 -3.41 14.37
N MET A 225 -18.75 -4.04 13.99
CA MET A 225 -18.70 -4.91 12.81
C MET A 225 -19.49 -6.21 13.03
N LYS A 226 -19.93 -6.81 11.92
CA LYS A 226 -20.54 -8.14 11.95
C LYS A 226 -19.52 -9.19 12.42
N PRO A 227 -19.89 -10.21 13.19
CA PRO A 227 -18.97 -11.30 13.56
C PRO A 227 -18.41 -12.06 12.36
N SER A 228 -19.12 -12.06 11.24
CA SER A 228 -18.66 -12.65 9.96
C SER A 228 -17.82 -11.70 9.10
N ALA A 229 -17.59 -10.45 9.53
CA ALA A 229 -16.94 -9.45 8.71
C ALA A 229 -15.45 -9.72 8.51
N ILE A 230 -14.96 -9.33 7.35
CA ILE A 230 -13.55 -9.36 6.96
C ILE A 230 -13.02 -7.91 6.93
N PHE A 231 -11.87 -7.69 7.55
CA PHE A 231 -11.21 -6.39 7.55
C PHE A 231 -9.96 -6.40 6.67
N ILE A 232 -9.80 -5.41 5.77
CA ILE A 232 -8.67 -5.30 4.84
C ILE A 232 -7.98 -3.94 5.00
N ASN A 233 -6.65 -3.95 5.17
CA ASN A 233 -5.84 -2.75 5.13
C ASN A 233 -4.61 -2.93 4.23
N THR A 234 -4.64 -2.32 3.05
CA THR A 234 -3.51 -2.19 2.12
C THR A 234 -3.03 -0.74 1.99
N GLY A 235 -3.45 0.12 2.90
CA GLY A 235 -3.17 1.56 2.89
C GLY A 235 -2.00 1.95 3.77
N ARG A 236 -2.27 2.16 5.06
CA ARG A 236 -1.27 2.54 6.07
C ARG A 236 -1.55 1.84 7.38
N GLY A 237 -0.52 1.23 7.99
CA GLY A 237 -0.63 0.52 9.26
C GLY A 237 -1.23 1.35 10.40
N PRO A 238 -0.74 2.58 10.65
CA PRO A 238 -1.25 3.40 11.75
C PRO A 238 -2.70 3.89 11.64
N LEU A 239 -3.46 3.53 10.61
CA LEU A 239 -4.92 3.69 10.56
C LEU A 239 -5.62 2.77 11.56
N VAL A 240 -4.92 1.75 12.05
CA VAL A 240 -5.45 0.67 12.89
C VAL A 240 -4.68 0.63 14.21
N ASN A 241 -5.39 0.49 15.31
CA ASN A 241 -4.79 0.06 16.56
C ASN A 241 -4.58 -1.46 16.48
N GLU A 242 -3.32 -1.89 16.40
CA GLU A 242 -2.95 -3.28 16.12
C GLU A 242 -3.32 -4.22 17.26
N GLN A 243 -3.24 -3.76 18.52
CA GLN A 243 -3.65 -4.57 19.67
C GLN A 243 -5.16 -4.79 19.66
N ASP A 244 -5.95 -3.73 19.45
CA ASP A 244 -7.41 -3.84 19.39
C ASP A 244 -7.87 -4.79 18.27
N LEU A 245 -7.18 -4.75 17.10
CA LEU A 245 -7.48 -5.67 16.01
C LEU A 245 -7.13 -7.12 16.35
N ALA A 246 -5.98 -7.35 16.98
CA ALA A 246 -5.57 -8.68 17.42
C ALA A 246 -6.54 -9.26 18.43
N ASP A 247 -6.97 -8.46 19.41
CA ASP A 247 -7.95 -8.86 20.42
C ASP A 247 -9.30 -9.18 19.77
N ALA A 248 -9.79 -8.35 18.87
CA ALA A 248 -11.04 -8.57 18.14
C ALA A 248 -11.03 -9.88 17.33
N LEU A 249 -9.90 -10.21 16.69
CA LEU A 249 -9.71 -11.47 15.96
C LEU A 249 -9.68 -12.67 16.92
N ASN A 250 -8.93 -12.58 18.01
CA ASN A 250 -8.78 -13.66 18.98
C ASN A 250 -10.08 -13.97 19.73
N GLU A 251 -10.88 -12.94 20.02
CA GLU A 251 -12.22 -13.06 20.62
C GLU A 251 -13.31 -13.48 19.60
N GLY A 252 -13.00 -13.54 18.31
CA GLY A 252 -13.97 -13.84 17.26
C GLY A 252 -15.01 -12.74 17.05
N ARG A 253 -14.68 -11.49 17.37
CA ARG A 253 -15.53 -10.30 17.12
C ARG A 253 -15.70 -10.02 15.64
N ILE A 254 -14.65 -10.31 14.87
CA ILE A 254 -14.66 -10.32 13.41
C ILE A 254 -14.04 -11.63 12.92
N ALA A 255 -14.39 -12.04 11.70
CA ALA A 255 -14.00 -13.35 11.18
C ALA A 255 -12.52 -13.43 10.81
N ALA A 256 -11.98 -12.40 10.15
CA ALA A 256 -10.61 -12.39 9.64
C ALA A 256 -10.12 -10.98 9.30
N ALA A 257 -8.80 -10.84 9.16
CA ALA A 257 -8.17 -9.65 8.60
C ALA A 257 -7.13 -10.01 7.54
N GLY A 258 -7.04 -9.17 6.49
CA GLY A 258 -5.99 -9.17 5.47
C GLY A 258 -5.24 -7.85 5.48
N LEU A 259 -3.94 -7.88 5.74
CA LEU A 259 -3.13 -6.70 5.95
C LEU A 259 -1.91 -6.75 5.02
N ASP A 260 -1.62 -5.65 4.33
CA ASP A 260 -0.35 -5.49 3.59
C ASP A 260 0.60 -4.53 4.30
N VAL A 261 0.13 -3.86 5.34
CA VAL A 261 0.86 -2.80 6.06
C VAL A 261 0.73 -2.96 7.57
N LEU A 262 1.79 -2.56 8.29
CA LEU A 262 1.85 -2.51 9.75
C LEU A 262 2.25 -1.11 10.23
N SER A 263 2.04 -0.83 11.51
CA SER A 263 2.36 0.48 12.10
C SER A 263 3.86 0.78 12.12
N VAL A 264 4.68 -0.26 12.22
CA VAL A 264 6.14 -0.19 12.11
C VAL A 264 6.59 -1.14 11.01
N GLU A 265 7.35 -0.62 10.06
CA GLU A 265 7.86 -1.37 8.90
C GLU A 265 9.36 -1.07 8.68
N PRO A 266 10.26 -2.09 8.61
CA PRO A 266 9.96 -3.52 8.83
C PRO A 266 9.38 -3.80 10.21
N SER A 267 8.55 -4.85 10.29
CA SER A 267 7.86 -5.21 11.54
C SER A 267 8.86 -5.53 12.66
N VAL A 268 8.50 -5.14 13.88
CA VAL A 268 9.25 -5.49 15.08
C VAL A 268 8.83 -6.86 15.62
N PHE A 269 9.76 -7.52 16.33
CA PHE A 269 9.45 -8.75 17.02
C PHE A 269 8.37 -8.52 18.08
N GLY A 270 7.41 -9.44 18.17
CA GLY A 270 6.32 -9.36 19.17
C GLY A 270 5.09 -8.56 18.73
N ASN A 271 4.96 -8.16 17.46
CA ASN A 271 3.73 -7.55 16.97
C ASN A 271 2.54 -8.51 17.18
N PRO A 272 1.44 -8.09 17.85
CA PRO A 272 0.35 -8.97 18.28
C PRO A 272 -0.39 -9.61 17.08
N LEU A 273 -0.38 -8.97 15.92
CA LEU A 273 -1.09 -9.44 14.73
C LEU A 273 -0.49 -10.72 14.12
N PHE A 274 0.80 -11.00 14.32
CA PHE A 274 1.40 -12.24 13.80
C PHE A 274 0.85 -13.51 14.42
N ASN A 275 0.35 -13.43 15.65
CA ASN A 275 -0.24 -14.55 16.37
C ASN A 275 -1.77 -14.47 16.47
N ALA A 276 -2.39 -13.44 15.88
CA ALA A 276 -3.83 -13.28 15.88
C ALA A 276 -4.51 -14.28 14.95
N ARG A 277 -5.65 -14.80 15.40
CA ARG A 277 -6.45 -15.78 14.64
C ARG A 277 -6.91 -15.18 13.31
N ASN A 278 -6.77 -15.95 12.21
CA ASN A 278 -7.24 -15.55 10.87
C ASN A 278 -6.72 -14.18 10.42
N CYS A 279 -5.53 -13.79 10.86
CA CYS A 279 -4.82 -12.59 10.40
C CYS A 279 -3.82 -12.98 9.30
N PHE A 280 -4.00 -12.45 8.10
CA PHE A 280 -3.14 -12.75 6.94
C PHE A 280 -2.36 -11.49 6.57
N ILE A 281 -1.02 -11.54 6.71
CA ILE A 281 -0.16 -10.38 6.55
C ILE A 281 0.79 -10.61 5.38
N THR A 282 0.83 -9.65 4.44
CA THR A 282 1.84 -9.57 3.38
C THR A 282 2.78 -8.39 3.65
N PRO A 283 4.06 -8.46 3.26
CA PRO A 283 5.09 -7.52 3.72
C PRO A 283 5.16 -6.25 2.85
N HIS A 284 4.08 -5.47 2.79
CA HIS A 284 3.94 -4.22 2.05
C HIS A 284 4.28 -4.37 0.56
N ILE A 285 3.69 -5.37 -0.09
CA ILE A 285 3.95 -5.73 -1.50
C ILE A 285 2.76 -5.48 -2.43
N ALA A 286 1.66 -4.90 -1.96
CA ALA A 286 0.51 -4.60 -2.79
C ALA A 286 0.85 -3.73 -4.02
N TRP A 287 1.89 -2.93 -3.94
CA TRP A 287 2.41 -2.09 -5.04
C TRP A 287 3.43 -2.79 -5.94
N ALA A 288 3.99 -3.95 -5.55
CA ALA A 288 5.26 -4.48 -6.04
C ALA A 288 5.14 -5.39 -7.28
N THR A 289 3.97 -5.44 -7.95
CA THR A 289 3.87 -6.18 -9.22
C THR A 289 4.84 -5.62 -10.25
N LYS A 290 5.34 -6.47 -11.16
CA LYS A 290 6.27 -6.06 -12.20
C LYS A 290 5.72 -4.89 -13.02
N GLU A 291 4.43 -4.96 -13.37
CA GLU A 291 3.74 -3.93 -14.15
C GLU A 291 3.67 -2.59 -13.41
N ALA A 292 3.39 -2.62 -12.10
CA ALA A 292 3.38 -1.40 -11.28
C ALA A 292 4.79 -0.82 -11.12
N ARG A 293 5.81 -1.65 -10.91
CA ARG A 293 7.21 -1.22 -10.83
C ARG A 293 7.73 -0.68 -12.17
N THR A 294 7.30 -1.25 -13.31
CA THR A 294 7.58 -0.69 -14.63
C THR A 294 6.99 0.71 -14.78
N ARG A 295 5.68 0.87 -14.49
CA ARG A 295 5.04 2.19 -14.51
C ARG A 295 5.72 3.20 -13.58
N LEU A 296 6.13 2.75 -12.39
CA LEU A 296 6.86 3.60 -11.44
C LEU A 296 8.18 4.07 -12.05
N MET A 297 8.96 3.17 -12.65
CA MET A 297 10.22 3.49 -13.34
C MET A 297 9.99 4.49 -14.46
N ASP A 298 8.99 4.25 -15.31
CA ASP A 298 8.67 5.12 -16.44
C ASP A 298 8.28 6.54 -15.97
N ILE A 299 7.48 6.66 -14.91
CA ILE A 299 7.11 7.94 -14.33
C ILE A 299 8.35 8.63 -13.71
N ALA A 300 9.22 7.90 -13.02
CA ALA A 300 10.45 8.45 -12.44
C ALA A 300 11.39 9.01 -13.52
N VAL A 301 11.57 8.27 -14.60
CA VAL A 301 12.35 8.72 -15.78
C VAL A 301 11.71 9.97 -16.38
N ASN A 302 10.39 9.96 -16.59
CA ASN A 302 9.68 11.10 -17.16
C ASN A 302 9.72 12.34 -16.25
N ASN A 303 9.63 12.18 -14.94
CA ASN A 303 9.75 13.28 -13.97
C ASN A 303 11.12 13.97 -14.09
N LEU A 304 12.21 13.19 -14.11
CA LEU A 304 13.56 13.72 -14.23
C LEU A 304 13.81 14.36 -15.60
N LYS A 305 13.32 13.74 -16.69
CA LYS A 305 13.38 14.30 -18.04
C LYS A 305 12.65 15.64 -18.12
N SER A 306 11.42 15.71 -17.63
CA SER A 306 10.63 16.95 -17.61
C SER A 306 11.29 18.05 -16.76
N TYR A 307 11.96 17.69 -15.66
CA TYR A 307 12.78 18.63 -14.89
C TYR A 307 13.93 19.19 -15.73
N GLN A 308 14.67 18.37 -16.47
CA GLN A 308 15.77 18.81 -17.35
C GLN A 308 15.29 19.75 -18.47
N GLU A 309 14.09 19.52 -18.96
CA GLU A 309 13.44 20.35 -19.99
C GLU A 309 12.80 21.63 -19.42
N GLY A 310 12.91 21.89 -18.11
CA GLY A 310 12.34 23.05 -17.43
C GLY A 310 10.82 22.97 -17.21
N ASN A 311 10.19 21.82 -17.44
CA ASN A 311 8.77 21.59 -17.27
C ASN A 311 8.52 20.60 -16.10
N VAL A 312 8.62 21.10 -14.85
CA VAL A 312 8.56 20.24 -13.67
C VAL A 312 7.14 19.71 -13.44
N ILE A 313 7.00 18.40 -13.43
CA ILE A 313 5.75 17.68 -13.11
C ILE A 313 5.86 16.91 -11.78
N ASN A 314 4.75 16.58 -11.16
CA ASN A 314 4.66 15.84 -9.90
C ASN A 314 5.52 16.41 -8.75
N ASN A 315 5.78 17.74 -8.76
CA ASN A 315 6.55 18.40 -7.72
C ASN A 315 5.71 18.54 -6.43
N VAL A 316 6.24 18.05 -5.31
CA VAL A 316 5.64 18.10 -3.97
C VAL A 316 6.28 19.14 -3.03
N ALA A 317 7.35 19.83 -3.47
CA ALA A 317 8.02 20.91 -2.75
C ALA A 317 7.67 22.30 -3.31
N ARG A 318 6.46 22.50 -3.80
CA ARG A 318 5.97 23.79 -4.32
C ARG A 318 5.70 24.81 -3.23
#